data_b9684478b58573cd133d0d414cb6f593
#
_entry.id   b9684478b58573cd133d0d414cb6f593
#
_cell.length_a   1.000
_cell.length_b   1.000
_cell.length_c   1.000
_cell.angle_alpha   90.00
_cell.angle_beta   90.00
_cell.angle_gamma   90.00
#
_symmetry.space_group_name_H-M   'P 1'
#
loop_
_entity.id
_entity.type
_entity.pdbx_description
1 polymer ?
#
loop_
_entity_poly.entity_id
_entity_poly.type
_entity_poly.pdbx_seq_one_letter_code
_entity_poly.pdbx_strand_id
1 'polypeptide(L)'
;MAEQGTERGALRALLPVLDAHRAMTVRTFVAALADQAALVALVTLTAHTVGTAVVERQAPGPVTITALLVLVAARALATWREMDLSHDLAYRVLAELRVRVFDGLARSAPARIQGRRSGDLASAALGDVEALEFFYAHAVAQLLASGVVFGGGSVALALLEPWLLLPVLPVAALLALAPLLESRGRAVRGARTRAAAADLSAEAVETVDGLRELLAFGALDARRERLRAHGRALGEAQRSEQAWEADAAAVRDLLVVVAVVGVVLAAAHTVAGAWAPAAMALALGVLAPVADSAAALGQAGGLRAAAARVGAAVRAPAGAPAPAAPRPLPAGPLGVRLRGVRFDYGDRAVLDGLDLTVRPGETLALVGVSGAGKSTCAHLLARFWDPSSGAVELVPASGPPVDLRDLAEPDLRGTVSVVGQDAPLFHGTLAENLRLAAPDADAAAFAEAARVAGVDRIAAELPDGYGTRVGERGTTLSGGQRARIALARALLTRPRVLVLDETTANLDTEGDAAVSAALTEGAHLRTTVVVAHRPSTIRRADRVAVLESGRVVQTGTWAELVAEGGAFARVLARRG
;
A
#
# COMPACT_ATOMS: atom_id res chain seq x y z
N MET A 1 13.65 -15.80 10.87
CA MET A 1 12.75 -16.96 11.06
C MET A 1 11.27 -16.59 11.28
N ALA A 2 10.94 -15.45 11.87
CA ALA A 2 9.54 -15.00 12.03
C ALA A 2 8.87 -14.61 10.70
N GLU A 3 9.59 -14.01 9.75
CA GLU A 3 9.07 -13.62 8.44
C GLU A 3 8.68 -14.81 7.55
N GLN A 4 9.41 -15.92 7.60
CA GLN A 4 9.10 -17.10 6.79
C GLN A 4 7.82 -17.84 7.22
N GLY A 5 7.39 -17.68 8.48
CA GLY A 5 6.13 -18.22 8.98
C GLY A 5 4.90 -17.49 8.47
N THR A 6 5.01 -16.19 8.27
CA THR A 6 3.93 -15.31 7.76
C THR A 6 3.68 -15.47 6.27
N GLU A 7 4.70 -15.80 5.48
CA GLU A 7 4.56 -15.97 4.02
C GLU A 7 3.80 -17.25 3.63
N ARG A 8 3.96 -18.35 4.39
CA ARG A 8 3.33 -19.65 4.05
C ARG A 8 1.80 -19.64 4.06
N GLY A 9 1.19 -18.77 4.87
CA GLY A 9 -0.26 -18.60 4.96
C GLY A 9 -0.82 -17.40 4.19
N ALA A 10 0.04 -16.53 3.61
CA ALA A 10 -0.36 -15.24 3.08
C ALA A 10 -1.40 -15.34 1.96
N LEU A 11 -1.19 -16.23 0.99
CA LEU A 11 -2.18 -16.45 -0.09
C LEU A 11 -3.50 -17.02 0.44
N ARG A 12 -3.45 -17.93 1.42
CA ARG A 12 -4.68 -18.46 2.04
C ARG A 12 -5.46 -17.38 2.79
N ALA A 13 -4.77 -16.43 3.41
CA ALA A 13 -5.40 -15.32 4.12
C ALA A 13 -6.13 -14.34 3.18
N LEU A 14 -5.85 -14.38 1.87
CA LEU A 14 -6.51 -13.56 0.86
C LEU A 14 -7.64 -14.29 0.12
N LEU A 15 -7.77 -15.62 0.28
CA LEU A 15 -8.86 -16.38 -0.34
C LEU A 15 -10.27 -15.93 0.09
N PRO A 16 -10.53 -15.52 1.36
CA PRO A 16 -11.87 -15.07 1.77
C PRO A 16 -12.39 -13.85 0.98
N VAL A 17 -11.52 -13.12 0.27
CA VAL A 17 -11.97 -12.04 -0.64
C VAL A 17 -12.84 -12.59 -1.77
N LEU A 18 -12.61 -13.85 -2.21
CA LEU A 18 -13.42 -14.53 -3.22
C LEU A 18 -14.83 -14.87 -2.72
N ASP A 19 -15.06 -14.89 -1.41
CA ASP A 19 -16.38 -15.19 -0.83
C ASP A 19 -17.45 -14.19 -1.25
N ALA A 20 -17.08 -12.91 -1.41
CA ALA A 20 -17.97 -11.88 -1.95
C ALA A 20 -18.29 -12.09 -3.44
N HIS A 21 -17.45 -12.83 -4.17
CA HIS A 21 -17.53 -13.05 -5.61
C HIS A 21 -17.80 -14.52 -5.99
N ARG A 22 -18.40 -15.32 -5.10
CA ARG A 22 -18.58 -16.79 -5.25
C ARG A 22 -19.21 -17.20 -6.59
N ALA A 23 -20.28 -16.51 -7.00
CA ALA A 23 -20.95 -16.84 -8.26
C ALA A 23 -20.03 -16.67 -9.47
N MET A 24 -19.18 -15.63 -9.44
CA MET A 24 -18.23 -15.36 -10.52
C MET A 24 -17.08 -16.35 -10.49
N THR A 25 -16.53 -16.66 -9.32
CA THR A 25 -15.48 -17.68 -9.12
C THR A 25 -15.95 -19.04 -9.66
N VAL A 26 -17.19 -19.46 -9.37
CA VAL A 26 -17.75 -20.72 -9.88
C VAL A 26 -17.89 -20.66 -11.42
N ARG A 27 -18.39 -19.55 -11.98
CA ARG A 27 -18.50 -19.38 -13.45
C ARG A 27 -17.13 -19.45 -14.14
N THR A 28 -16.11 -18.79 -13.57
CA THR A 28 -14.74 -18.83 -14.08
C THR A 28 -14.19 -20.26 -14.04
N PHE A 29 -14.40 -20.98 -12.92
CA PHE A 29 -14.01 -22.37 -12.80
C PHE A 29 -14.68 -23.27 -13.84
N VAL A 30 -16.00 -23.13 -14.03
CA VAL A 30 -16.74 -23.90 -15.03
C VAL A 30 -16.26 -23.61 -16.44
N ALA A 31 -15.97 -22.34 -16.77
CA ALA A 31 -15.43 -21.96 -18.07
C ALA A 31 -14.02 -22.56 -18.30
N ALA A 32 -13.12 -22.48 -17.30
CA ALA A 32 -11.79 -23.08 -17.36
C ALA A 32 -11.85 -24.61 -17.51
N LEU A 33 -12.77 -25.26 -16.77
CA LEU A 33 -13.00 -26.70 -16.88
C LEU A 33 -13.53 -27.07 -18.28
N ALA A 34 -14.46 -26.32 -18.80
CA ALA A 34 -15.03 -26.53 -20.14
C ALA A 34 -13.96 -26.36 -21.23
N ASP A 35 -13.09 -25.34 -21.13
CA ASP A 35 -12.00 -25.10 -22.07
C ASP A 35 -11.02 -26.28 -22.09
N GLN A 36 -10.51 -26.68 -20.92
CA GLN A 36 -9.56 -27.79 -20.82
C GLN A 36 -10.17 -29.13 -21.25
N ALA A 37 -11.42 -29.42 -20.84
CA ALA A 37 -12.10 -30.64 -21.21
C ALA A 37 -12.39 -30.69 -22.72
N ALA A 38 -12.84 -29.57 -23.31
CA ALA A 38 -13.07 -29.48 -24.76
C ALA A 38 -11.76 -29.67 -25.55
N LEU A 39 -10.63 -29.13 -25.08
CA LEU A 39 -9.31 -29.35 -25.69
C LEU A 39 -8.94 -30.83 -25.68
N VAL A 40 -9.01 -31.49 -24.51
CA VAL A 40 -8.66 -32.90 -24.38
C VAL A 40 -9.56 -33.77 -25.27
N ALA A 41 -10.89 -33.51 -25.27
CA ALA A 41 -11.83 -34.23 -26.11
C ALA A 41 -11.55 -34.00 -27.60
N LEU A 42 -11.27 -32.76 -28.02
CA LEU A 42 -10.98 -32.41 -29.41
C LEU A 42 -9.73 -33.12 -29.92
N VAL A 43 -8.62 -33.06 -29.15
CA VAL A 43 -7.33 -33.67 -29.56
C VAL A 43 -7.46 -35.20 -29.59
N THR A 44 -8.16 -35.79 -28.58
CA THR A 44 -8.39 -37.24 -28.52
C THR A 44 -9.28 -37.72 -29.68
N LEU A 45 -10.38 -37.04 -29.98
CA LEU A 45 -11.28 -37.39 -31.06
C LEU A 45 -10.60 -37.20 -32.42
N THR A 46 -9.80 -36.15 -32.59
CA THR A 46 -8.99 -35.93 -33.83
C THR A 46 -8.01 -37.07 -34.02
N ALA A 47 -7.27 -37.47 -32.98
CA ALA A 47 -6.33 -38.56 -33.04
C ALA A 47 -7.00 -39.91 -33.33
N HIS A 48 -8.17 -40.17 -32.74
CA HIS A 48 -8.99 -41.35 -33.06
C HIS A 48 -9.42 -41.34 -34.53
N THR A 49 -9.90 -40.21 -35.03
CA THR A 49 -10.34 -40.04 -36.43
C THR A 49 -9.18 -40.29 -37.41
N VAL A 50 -7.98 -39.79 -37.10
CA VAL A 50 -6.77 -40.07 -37.88
C VAL A 50 -6.42 -41.54 -37.81
N GLY A 51 -6.54 -42.17 -36.63
CA GLY A 51 -6.33 -43.61 -36.43
C GLY A 51 -7.27 -44.45 -37.30
N THR A 52 -8.56 -44.16 -37.32
CA THR A 52 -9.54 -44.87 -38.18
C THR A 52 -9.22 -44.68 -39.68
N ALA A 53 -8.88 -43.45 -40.08
CA ALA A 53 -8.55 -43.17 -41.48
C ALA A 53 -7.27 -43.90 -41.95
N VAL A 54 -6.23 -43.96 -41.11
CA VAL A 54 -4.94 -44.55 -41.47
C VAL A 54 -4.92 -46.06 -41.28
N VAL A 55 -5.39 -46.57 -40.14
CA VAL A 55 -5.32 -48.00 -39.78
C VAL A 55 -6.47 -48.77 -40.39
N GLU A 56 -7.68 -48.27 -40.30
CA GLU A 56 -8.87 -48.96 -40.75
C GLU A 56 -9.31 -48.55 -42.18
N ARG A 57 -8.61 -47.55 -42.75
CA ARG A 57 -8.91 -46.99 -44.10
C ARG A 57 -10.36 -46.51 -44.25
N GLN A 58 -10.98 -46.05 -43.17
CA GLN A 58 -12.35 -45.53 -43.16
C GLN A 58 -12.33 -44.00 -43.12
N ALA A 59 -13.08 -43.38 -44.04
CA ALA A 59 -13.26 -41.96 -44.04
C ALA A 59 -14.14 -41.52 -42.87
N PRO A 60 -13.89 -40.34 -42.24
CA PRO A 60 -14.74 -39.87 -41.14
C PRO A 60 -16.15 -39.65 -41.58
N GLY A 61 -17.10 -40.19 -40.81
CA GLY A 61 -18.53 -40.03 -41.07
C GLY A 61 -19.04 -38.61 -40.70
N PRO A 62 -20.21 -38.21 -41.17
CA PRO A 62 -20.77 -36.88 -40.88
C PRO A 62 -20.92 -36.57 -39.39
N VAL A 63 -21.23 -37.58 -38.58
CA VAL A 63 -21.35 -37.44 -37.12
C VAL A 63 -20.00 -37.05 -36.50
N THR A 64 -18.87 -37.70 -36.91
CA THR A 64 -17.56 -37.38 -36.42
C THR A 64 -17.11 -35.95 -36.81
N ILE A 65 -17.37 -35.59 -38.08
CA ILE A 65 -17.09 -34.22 -38.57
C ILE A 65 -17.89 -33.18 -37.75
N THR A 66 -19.20 -33.43 -37.57
CA THR A 66 -20.05 -32.56 -36.80
C THR A 66 -19.55 -32.44 -35.33
N ALA A 67 -19.19 -33.57 -34.71
CA ALA A 67 -18.66 -33.57 -33.34
C ALA A 67 -17.36 -32.76 -33.21
N LEU A 68 -16.43 -32.89 -34.19
CA LEU A 68 -15.21 -32.08 -34.24
C LEU A 68 -15.53 -30.58 -34.37
N LEU A 69 -16.44 -30.21 -35.27
CA LEU A 69 -16.84 -28.81 -35.43
C LEU A 69 -17.49 -28.24 -34.17
N VAL A 70 -18.37 -29.03 -33.53
CA VAL A 70 -19.01 -28.64 -32.26
C VAL A 70 -17.96 -28.46 -31.15
N LEU A 71 -16.96 -29.38 -31.04
CA LEU A 71 -15.88 -29.27 -30.06
C LEU A 71 -15.00 -28.04 -30.32
N VAL A 72 -14.69 -27.72 -31.57
CA VAL A 72 -13.96 -26.50 -31.93
C VAL A 72 -14.74 -25.26 -31.48
N ALA A 73 -16.04 -25.19 -31.82
CA ALA A 73 -16.87 -24.06 -31.43
C ALA A 73 -17.05 -23.96 -29.91
N ALA A 74 -17.28 -25.09 -29.24
CA ALA A 74 -17.40 -25.16 -27.79
C ALA A 74 -16.12 -24.69 -27.10
N ARG A 75 -14.94 -25.15 -27.57
CA ARG A 75 -13.67 -24.69 -27.04
C ARG A 75 -13.45 -23.20 -27.26
N ALA A 76 -13.66 -22.70 -28.49
CA ALA A 76 -13.52 -21.28 -28.77
C ALA A 76 -14.40 -20.41 -27.86
N LEU A 77 -15.66 -20.83 -27.64
CA LEU A 77 -16.56 -20.16 -26.69
C LEU A 77 -16.08 -20.26 -25.25
N ALA A 78 -15.61 -21.43 -24.82
CA ALA A 78 -15.12 -21.67 -23.47
C ALA A 78 -13.87 -20.85 -23.18
N THR A 79 -12.88 -20.82 -24.10
CA THR A 79 -11.67 -19.99 -24.00
C THR A 79 -12.03 -18.50 -23.91
N TRP A 80 -12.94 -18.03 -24.77
CA TRP A 80 -13.39 -16.64 -24.72
C TRP A 80 -14.07 -16.31 -23.36
N ARG A 81 -14.96 -17.19 -22.91
CA ARG A 81 -15.66 -17.02 -21.62
C ARG A 81 -14.72 -17.12 -20.42
N GLU A 82 -13.75 -18.00 -20.44
CA GLU A 82 -12.75 -18.13 -19.39
C GLU A 82 -11.94 -16.84 -19.29
N MET A 83 -11.45 -16.31 -20.42
CA MET A 83 -10.68 -15.08 -20.47
C MET A 83 -11.50 -13.89 -19.94
N ASP A 84 -12.73 -13.70 -20.40
CA ASP A 84 -13.62 -12.62 -20.00
C ASP A 84 -13.92 -12.67 -18.48
N LEU A 85 -14.37 -13.83 -18.00
CA LEU A 85 -14.75 -14.00 -16.59
C LEU A 85 -13.57 -13.96 -15.62
N SER A 86 -12.42 -14.49 -16.01
CA SER A 86 -11.24 -14.54 -15.14
C SER A 86 -10.67 -13.15 -14.90
N HIS A 87 -10.58 -12.31 -15.94
CA HIS A 87 -10.09 -10.95 -15.81
C HIS A 87 -11.12 -10.04 -15.11
N ASP A 88 -12.44 -10.17 -15.41
CA ASP A 88 -13.46 -9.40 -14.69
C ASP A 88 -13.45 -9.74 -13.18
N LEU A 89 -13.31 -11.03 -12.81
CA LEU A 89 -13.13 -11.44 -11.42
C LEU A 89 -11.89 -10.81 -10.78
N ALA A 90 -10.74 -10.93 -11.47
CA ALA A 90 -9.49 -10.39 -10.97
C ALA A 90 -9.58 -8.87 -10.73
N TYR A 91 -10.04 -8.11 -11.72
CA TYR A 91 -10.12 -6.65 -11.61
C TYR A 91 -11.05 -6.19 -10.49
N ARG A 92 -12.18 -6.87 -10.24
CA ARG A 92 -13.06 -6.57 -9.10
C ARG A 92 -12.36 -6.83 -7.77
N VAL A 93 -11.70 -7.98 -7.64
CA VAL A 93 -10.95 -8.33 -6.42
C VAL A 93 -9.79 -7.36 -6.19
N LEU A 94 -9.03 -7.00 -7.24
CA LEU A 94 -7.93 -6.05 -7.15
C LEU A 94 -8.42 -4.65 -6.76
N ALA A 95 -9.54 -4.19 -7.30
CA ALA A 95 -10.14 -2.92 -6.92
C ALA A 95 -10.50 -2.91 -5.43
N GLU A 96 -11.13 -3.97 -4.92
CA GLU A 96 -11.44 -4.12 -3.50
C GLU A 96 -10.19 -4.17 -2.63
N LEU A 97 -9.15 -4.91 -3.05
CA LEU A 97 -7.89 -4.98 -2.32
C LEU A 97 -7.17 -3.62 -2.26
N ARG A 98 -7.20 -2.82 -3.34
CA ARG A 98 -6.64 -1.47 -3.35
C ARG A 98 -7.30 -0.59 -2.30
N VAL A 99 -8.64 -0.62 -2.21
CA VAL A 99 -9.37 0.13 -1.18
C VAL A 99 -9.00 -0.36 0.22
N ARG A 100 -8.96 -1.68 0.45
CA ARG A 100 -8.57 -2.25 1.76
C ARG A 100 -7.13 -1.90 2.17
N VAL A 101 -6.19 -1.88 1.22
CA VAL A 101 -4.81 -1.44 1.45
C VAL A 101 -4.79 0.03 1.82
N PHE A 102 -5.51 0.88 1.06
CA PHE A 102 -5.62 2.30 1.36
C PHE A 102 -6.19 2.54 2.76
N ASP A 103 -7.29 1.87 3.12
CA ASP A 103 -7.90 1.95 4.46
C ASP A 103 -6.93 1.52 5.56
N GLY A 104 -6.14 0.47 5.31
CA GLY A 104 -5.12 0.02 6.25
C GLY A 104 -4.00 1.03 6.44
N LEU A 105 -3.52 1.64 5.35
CA LEU A 105 -2.54 2.71 5.38
C LEU A 105 -3.11 3.95 6.09
N ALA A 106 -4.33 4.37 5.76
CA ALA A 106 -5.00 5.52 6.38
C ALA A 106 -5.16 5.32 7.89
N ARG A 107 -5.62 4.15 8.34
CA ARG A 107 -5.73 3.84 9.77
C ARG A 107 -4.39 3.84 10.51
N SER A 108 -3.31 3.46 9.85
CA SER A 108 -1.98 3.41 10.44
C SER A 108 -1.21 4.73 10.35
N ALA A 109 -1.73 5.69 9.57
CA ALA A 109 -1.16 7.02 9.42
C ALA A 109 -1.41 7.90 10.66
N PRO A 110 -0.51 8.86 10.91
CA PRO A 110 0.84 8.96 10.37
C PRO A 110 1.85 8.06 11.08
N ALA A 111 1.47 7.44 12.20
CA ALA A 111 2.34 6.76 13.16
C ALA A 111 3.27 5.70 12.53
N ARG A 112 2.76 4.93 11.57
CA ARG A 112 3.52 3.82 10.94
C ARG A 112 3.94 4.09 9.50
N ILE A 113 3.55 5.26 8.97
CA ILE A 113 3.91 5.70 7.61
C ILE A 113 5.13 6.63 7.66
N GLN A 114 5.26 7.41 8.72
CA GLN A 114 6.37 8.33 8.90
C GLN A 114 7.71 7.60 8.87
N GLY A 115 8.64 8.06 8.01
CA GLY A 115 9.93 7.41 7.77
C GLY A 115 9.93 6.30 6.72
N ARG A 116 8.79 5.86 6.19
CA ARG A 116 8.73 4.98 5.01
C ARG A 116 8.87 5.80 3.72
N ARG A 117 9.53 5.22 2.73
CA ARG A 117 9.62 5.84 1.41
C ARG A 117 8.24 5.81 0.75
N SER A 118 7.82 6.92 0.15
CA SER A 118 6.53 7.01 -0.58
C SER A 118 6.44 5.97 -1.71
N GLY A 119 7.56 5.65 -2.35
CA GLY A 119 7.65 4.60 -3.36
C GLY A 119 7.30 3.20 -2.83
N ASP A 120 7.68 2.86 -1.60
CA ASP A 120 7.35 1.56 -1.00
C ASP A 120 5.85 1.43 -0.73
N LEU A 121 5.21 2.54 -0.29
CA LEU A 121 3.78 2.59 -0.05
C LEU A 121 2.98 2.50 -1.35
N ALA A 122 3.41 3.22 -2.38
CA ALA A 122 2.81 3.17 -3.71
C ALA A 122 2.98 1.78 -4.34
N SER A 123 4.17 1.16 -4.20
CA SER A 123 4.42 -0.20 -4.68
C SER A 123 3.51 -1.23 -4.00
N ALA A 124 3.28 -1.10 -2.68
CA ALA A 124 2.37 -2.00 -1.96
C ALA A 124 0.91 -1.84 -2.43
N ALA A 125 0.46 -0.60 -2.69
CA ALA A 125 -0.91 -0.32 -3.09
C ALA A 125 -1.20 -0.64 -4.57
N LEU A 126 -0.21 -0.52 -5.44
CA LEU A 126 -0.35 -0.71 -6.88
C LEU A 126 0.34 -1.99 -7.34
N GLY A 127 1.67 -2.05 -7.28
CA GLY A 127 2.45 -3.14 -7.85
C GLY A 127 2.24 -4.49 -7.16
N ASP A 128 2.17 -4.54 -5.82
CA ASP A 128 1.94 -5.80 -5.12
C ASP A 128 0.51 -6.31 -5.29
N VAL A 129 -0.48 -5.40 -5.35
CA VAL A 129 -1.87 -5.77 -5.64
C VAL A 129 -1.97 -6.28 -7.08
N GLU A 130 -1.35 -5.59 -8.06
CA GLU A 130 -1.34 -6.00 -9.46
C GLU A 130 -0.66 -7.37 -9.67
N ALA A 131 0.43 -7.64 -8.94
CA ALA A 131 1.07 -8.94 -8.96
C ALA A 131 0.15 -10.10 -8.55
N LEU A 132 -0.92 -9.84 -7.80
CA LEU A 132 -1.93 -10.84 -7.42
C LEU A 132 -2.98 -11.11 -8.51
N GLU A 133 -2.99 -10.36 -9.62
CA GLU A 133 -3.91 -10.57 -10.74
C GLU A 133 -3.84 -12.02 -11.23
N PHE A 134 -2.62 -12.49 -11.52
CA PHE A 134 -2.41 -13.86 -11.97
C PHE A 134 -2.99 -14.92 -11.02
N PHE A 135 -2.90 -14.67 -9.71
CA PHE A 135 -3.43 -15.59 -8.71
C PHE A 135 -4.96 -15.71 -8.79
N TYR A 136 -5.66 -14.58 -8.91
CA TYR A 136 -7.13 -14.56 -8.93
C TYR A 136 -7.71 -14.89 -10.31
N ALA A 137 -7.06 -14.42 -11.40
CA ALA A 137 -7.52 -14.68 -12.74
C ALA A 137 -7.32 -16.14 -13.16
N HIS A 138 -6.14 -16.68 -12.89
CA HIS A 138 -5.74 -17.96 -13.48
C HIS A 138 -5.44 -19.05 -12.47
N ALA A 139 -4.61 -18.80 -11.44
CA ALA A 139 -4.07 -19.87 -10.62
C ALA A 139 -5.16 -20.69 -9.90
N VAL A 140 -6.16 -20.06 -9.29
CA VAL A 140 -7.17 -20.78 -8.49
C VAL A 140 -8.08 -21.62 -9.37
N ALA A 141 -8.70 -21.01 -10.40
CA ALA A 141 -9.65 -21.72 -11.27
C ALA A 141 -8.96 -22.79 -12.10
N GLN A 142 -7.77 -22.47 -12.63
CA GLN A 142 -7.01 -23.37 -13.51
C GLN A 142 -6.43 -24.58 -12.77
N LEU A 143 -5.91 -24.42 -11.52
CA LEU A 143 -5.46 -25.54 -10.70
C LEU A 143 -6.59 -26.51 -10.37
N LEU A 144 -7.77 -26.00 -10.04
CA LEU A 144 -8.94 -26.85 -9.77
C LEU A 144 -9.42 -27.57 -11.05
N ALA A 145 -9.53 -26.85 -12.17
CA ALA A 145 -9.93 -27.42 -13.46
C ALA A 145 -8.93 -28.49 -13.92
N SER A 146 -7.63 -28.23 -13.81
CA SER A 146 -6.57 -29.20 -14.14
C SER A 146 -6.65 -30.47 -13.30
N GLY A 147 -6.94 -30.35 -12.01
CA GLY A 147 -7.16 -31.50 -11.13
C GLY A 147 -8.35 -32.36 -11.57
N VAL A 148 -9.47 -31.74 -11.95
CA VAL A 148 -10.66 -32.46 -12.45
C VAL A 148 -10.39 -33.12 -13.80
N VAL A 149 -9.75 -32.41 -14.74
CA VAL A 149 -9.43 -32.93 -16.08
C VAL A 149 -8.41 -34.06 -15.96
N PHE A 150 -7.40 -33.94 -15.09
CA PHE A 150 -6.44 -35.00 -14.84
C PHE A 150 -7.13 -36.23 -14.25
N GLY A 151 -7.99 -36.08 -13.25
CA GLY A 151 -8.73 -37.20 -12.65
C GLY A 151 -9.65 -37.89 -13.66
N GLY A 152 -10.51 -37.13 -14.35
CA GLY A 152 -11.42 -37.66 -15.35
C GLY A 152 -10.71 -38.33 -16.54
N GLY A 153 -9.66 -37.69 -17.04
CA GLY A 153 -8.85 -38.24 -18.13
C GLY A 153 -8.05 -39.49 -17.72
N SER A 154 -7.56 -39.55 -16.47
CA SER A 154 -6.93 -40.77 -15.93
C SER A 154 -7.92 -41.91 -15.83
N VAL A 155 -9.18 -41.65 -15.44
CA VAL A 155 -10.25 -42.64 -15.46
C VAL A 155 -10.53 -43.09 -16.91
N ALA A 156 -10.60 -42.20 -17.85
CA ALA A 156 -10.80 -42.53 -19.28
C ALA A 156 -9.64 -43.40 -19.82
N LEU A 157 -8.39 -43.07 -19.48
CA LEU A 157 -7.22 -43.91 -19.82
C LEU A 157 -7.29 -45.31 -19.19
N ALA A 158 -7.72 -45.41 -17.90
CA ALA A 158 -7.88 -46.68 -17.20
C ALA A 158 -8.97 -47.54 -17.82
N LEU A 159 -10.07 -46.94 -18.28
CA LEU A 159 -11.16 -47.63 -18.96
C LEU A 159 -10.76 -48.10 -20.36
N LEU A 160 -9.86 -47.39 -21.02
CA LEU A 160 -9.32 -47.76 -22.31
C LEU A 160 -8.31 -48.94 -22.15
N GLU A 161 -7.33 -48.75 -21.28
CA GLU A 161 -6.31 -49.76 -20.93
C GLU A 161 -5.59 -49.33 -19.62
N PRO A 162 -5.70 -50.05 -18.50
CA PRO A 162 -5.09 -49.66 -17.22
C PRO A 162 -3.55 -49.49 -17.27
N TRP A 163 -2.86 -50.26 -18.10
CA TRP A 163 -1.39 -50.17 -18.23
C TRP A 163 -0.90 -48.81 -18.76
N LEU A 164 -1.78 -48.01 -19.40
CA LEU A 164 -1.44 -46.67 -19.85
C LEU A 164 -1.22 -45.69 -18.68
N LEU A 165 -1.72 -46.00 -17.51
CA LEU A 165 -1.47 -45.18 -16.30
C LEU A 165 -0.05 -45.34 -15.76
N LEU A 166 0.62 -46.44 -16.03
CA LEU A 166 1.97 -46.70 -15.52
C LEU A 166 3.00 -45.61 -15.91
N PRO A 167 3.07 -45.12 -17.15
CA PRO A 167 3.94 -44.00 -17.50
C PRO A 167 3.36 -42.62 -17.09
N VAL A 168 2.03 -42.47 -16.99
CA VAL A 168 1.38 -41.16 -16.76
C VAL A 168 1.43 -40.74 -15.28
N LEU A 169 1.04 -41.64 -14.36
CA LEU A 169 0.93 -41.28 -12.94
C LEU A 169 2.26 -40.90 -12.28
N PRO A 170 3.39 -41.63 -12.48
CA PRO A 170 4.66 -41.23 -11.90
C PRO A 170 5.15 -39.89 -12.42
N VAL A 171 4.99 -39.64 -13.74
CA VAL A 171 5.37 -38.35 -14.33
C VAL A 171 4.50 -37.23 -13.81
N ALA A 172 3.18 -37.40 -13.73
CA ALA A 172 2.29 -36.42 -13.13
C ALA A 172 2.66 -36.11 -11.68
N ALA A 173 3.02 -37.14 -10.90
CA ALA A 173 3.48 -36.94 -9.52
C ALA A 173 4.79 -36.15 -9.46
N LEU A 174 5.78 -36.45 -10.33
CA LEU A 174 7.02 -35.70 -10.41
C LEU A 174 6.79 -34.24 -10.82
N LEU A 175 5.92 -34.00 -11.82
CA LEU A 175 5.53 -32.65 -12.23
C LEU A 175 4.87 -31.88 -11.09
N ALA A 176 3.97 -32.50 -10.34
CA ALA A 176 3.30 -31.86 -9.21
C ALA A 176 4.25 -31.56 -8.03
N LEU A 177 5.29 -32.40 -7.83
CA LEU A 177 6.30 -32.23 -6.78
C LEU A 177 7.43 -31.26 -7.18
N ALA A 178 7.72 -31.09 -8.47
CA ALA A 178 8.80 -30.24 -8.96
C ALA A 178 8.79 -28.82 -8.37
N PRO A 179 7.67 -28.07 -8.33
CA PRO A 179 7.63 -26.73 -7.73
C PRO A 179 8.03 -26.71 -6.25
N LEU A 180 7.74 -27.77 -5.50
CA LEU A 180 8.11 -27.87 -4.08
C LEU A 180 9.62 -28.08 -3.91
N LEU A 181 10.21 -28.95 -4.73
CA LEU A 181 11.65 -29.22 -4.74
C LEU A 181 12.46 -28.00 -5.18
N GLU A 182 11.96 -27.28 -6.16
CA GLU A 182 12.59 -26.10 -6.75
C GLU A 182 12.43 -24.83 -5.89
N SER A 183 11.50 -24.82 -4.94
CA SER A 183 11.04 -23.62 -4.21
C SER A 183 12.15 -22.81 -3.55
N ARG A 184 13.13 -23.49 -2.93
CA ARG A 184 14.26 -22.82 -2.26
C ARG A 184 15.21 -22.13 -3.23
N GLY A 185 15.60 -22.84 -4.30
CA GLY A 185 16.49 -22.31 -5.33
C GLY A 185 15.89 -21.10 -6.05
N ARG A 186 14.59 -21.18 -6.35
CA ARG A 186 13.82 -20.11 -6.98
C ARG A 186 13.68 -18.90 -6.05
N ALA A 187 13.38 -19.11 -4.77
CA ALA A 187 13.26 -18.04 -3.78
C ALA A 187 14.56 -17.24 -3.64
N VAL A 188 15.71 -17.90 -3.57
CA VAL A 188 17.03 -17.25 -3.45
C VAL A 188 17.35 -16.40 -4.70
N ARG A 189 17.10 -16.94 -5.90
CA ARG A 189 17.38 -16.21 -7.15
C ARG A 189 16.43 -15.03 -7.32
N GLY A 190 15.13 -15.22 -7.12
CA GLY A 190 14.16 -14.14 -7.19
C GLY A 190 14.40 -13.05 -6.13
N ALA A 191 14.90 -13.40 -4.94
CA ALA A 191 15.30 -12.41 -3.94
C ALA A 191 16.50 -11.57 -4.42
N ARG A 192 17.50 -12.17 -5.06
CA ARG A 192 18.65 -11.45 -5.64
C ARG A 192 18.22 -10.50 -6.75
N THR A 193 17.36 -10.95 -7.67
CA THR A 193 16.83 -10.10 -8.75
C THR A 193 16.07 -8.91 -8.19
N ARG A 194 15.21 -9.12 -7.19
CA ARG A 194 14.46 -8.03 -6.55
C ARG A 194 15.37 -7.05 -5.81
N ALA A 195 16.38 -7.53 -5.10
CA ALA A 195 17.37 -6.68 -4.43
C ALA A 195 18.12 -5.80 -5.42
N ALA A 196 18.65 -6.40 -6.51
CA ALA A 196 19.34 -5.65 -7.55
C ALA A 196 18.44 -4.63 -8.27
N ALA A 197 17.17 -4.95 -8.48
CA ALA A 197 16.18 -4.02 -9.05
C ALA A 197 15.89 -2.86 -8.09
N ALA A 198 15.77 -3.13 -6.78
CA ALA A 198 15.57 -2.11 -5.76
C ALA A 198 16.78 -1.16 -5.66
N ASP A 199 18.00 -1.69 -5.70
CA ASP A 199 19.23 -0.89 -5.69
C ASP A 199 19.32 0.03 -6.91
N LEU A 200 19.04 -0.50 -8.11
CA LEU A 200 19.00 0.30 -9.34
C LEU A 200 17.92 1.39 -9.28
N SER A 201 16.73 1.05 -8.80
CA SER A 201 15.63 2.01 -8.69
C SER A 201 15.95 3.12 -7.68
N ALA A 202 16.53 2.78 -6.52
CA ALA A 202 16.94 3.75 -5.51
C ALA A 202 18.01 4.71 -6.07
N GLU A 203 19.03 4.18 -6.76
CA GLU A 203 20.10 4.98 -7.40
C GLU A 203 19.53 5.89 -8.49
N ALA A 204 18.55 5.42 -9.27
CA ALA A 204 17.91 6.21 -10.32
C ALA A 204 17.09 7.38 -9.74
N VAL A 205 16.25 7.12 -8.73
CA VAL A 205 15.45 8.15 -8.06
C VAL A 205 16.36 9.20 -7.42
N GLU A 206 17.36 8.78 -6.66
CA GLU A 206 18.32 9.69 -6.02
C GLU A 206 19.10 10.52 -7.05
N THR A 207 19.42 9.94 -8.22
CA THR A 207 20.08 10.64 -9.31
C THR A 207 19.18 11.75 -9.90
N VAL A 208 17.89 11.47 -10.09
CA VAL A 208 16.92 12.44 -10.63
C VAL A 208 16.67 13.56 -9.62
N ASP A 209 16.46 13.19 -8.36
CA ASP A 209 16.21 14.16 -7.28
C ASP A 209 17.41 15.09 -7.06
N GLY A 210 18.64 14.56 -7.14
CA GLY A 210 19.89 15.31 -6.97
C GLY A 210 20.51 15.84 -8.29
N LEU A 211 19.77 15.84 -9.41
CA LEU A 211 20.34 16.15 -10.73
C LEU A 211 20.99 17.56 -10.80
N ARG A 212 20.39 18.54 -10.13
CA ARG A 212 20.92 19.91 -10.08
C ARG A 212 22.29 19.95 -9.41
N GLU A 213 22.44 19.28 -8.28
CA GLU A 213 23.69 19.18 -7.51
C GLU A 213 24.75 18.41 -8.29
N LEU A 214 24.37 17.31 -8.93
CA LEU A 214 25.27 16.52 -9.76
C LEU A 214 25.84 17.33 -10.94
N LEU A 215 25.00 18.16 -11.57
CA LEU A 215 25.43 19.07 -12.62
C LEU A 215 26.31 20.20 -12.06
N ALA A 216 25.93 20.80 -10.94
CA ALA A 216 26.68 21.89 -10.31
C ALA A 216 28.10 21.49 -9.89
N PHE A 217 28.27 20.25 -9.42
CA PHE A 217 29.56 19.71 -8.97
C PHE A 217 30.29 18.86 -10.01
N GLY A 218 29.77 18.72 -11.24
CA GLY A 218 30.37 17.91 -12.33
C GLY A 218 30.45 16.42 -12.00
N ALA A 219 29.57 15.91 -11.13
CA ALA A 219 29.60 14.52 -10.63
C ALA A 219 28.73 13.54 -11.46
N LEU A 220 28.16 13.99 -12.58
CA LEU A 220 27.19 13.22 -13.36
C LEU A 220 27.79 11.94 -13.95
N ASP A 221 29.04 11.96 -14.42
CA ASP A 221 29.66 10.78 -15.04
C ASP A 221 29.99 9.69 -14.01
N ALA A 222 30.40 10.06 -12.82
CA ALA A 222 30.57 9.10 -11.70
C ALA A 222 29.23 8.43 -11.33
N ARG A 223 28.15 9.19 -11.35
CA ARG A 223 26.81 8.69 -11.08
C ARG A 223 26.30 7.75 -12.18
N ARG A 224 26.54 8.11 -13.44
CA ARG A 224 26.24 7.25 -14.60
C ARG A 224 26.95 5.90 -14.50
N GLU A 225 28.21 5.86 -14.06
CA GLU A 225 28.93 4.59 -13.91
C GLU A 225 28.35 3.71 -12.79
N ARG A 226 27.89 4.31 -11.68
CA ARG A 226 27.15 3.58 -10.64
C ARG A 226 25.84 2.98 -11.17
N LEU A 227 25.04 3.78 -11.90
CA LEU A 227 23.82 3.29 -12.55
C LEU A 227 24.10 2.12 -13.50
N ARG A 228 25.20 2.20 -14.29
CA ARG A 228 25.63 1.08 -15.16
C ARG A 228 26.04 -0.15 -14.35
N ALA A 229 26.72 0.03 -13.23
CA ALA A 229 27.12 -1.08 -12.35
C ALA A 229 25.89 -1.78 -11.77
N HIS A 230 24.91 -1.05 -11.23
CA HIS A 230 23.64 -1.61 -10.75
C HIS A 230 22.83 -2.26 -11.89
N GLY A 231 22.81 -1.65 -13.09
CA GLY A 231 22.18 -2.25 -14.26
C GLY A 231 22.83 -3.58 -14.68
N ARG A 232 24.17 -3.69 -14.65
CA ARG A 232 24.87 -4.95 -14.90
C ARG A 232 24.54 -6.01 -13.85
N ALA A 233 24.54 -5.63 -12.55
CA ALA A 233 24.20 -6.54 -11.47
C ALA A 233 22.77 -7.08 -11.60
N LEU A 234 21.80 -6.23 -11.96
CA LEU A 234 20.43 -6.64 -12.24
C LEU A 234 20.37 -7.59 -13.44
N GLY A 235 21.06 -7.27 -14.55
CA GLY A 235 21.12 -8.13 -15.74
C GLY A 235 21.74 -9.50 -15.45
N GLU A 236 22.75 -9.59 -14.59
CA GLU A 236 23.36 -10.87 -14.16
C GLU A 236 22.40 -11.68 -13.29
N ALA A 237 21.70 -11.03 -12.34
CA ALA A 237 20.70 -11.68 -11.51
C ALA A 237 19.55 -12.24 -12.34
N GLN A 238 19.01 -11.44 -13.27
CA GLN A 238 17.93 -11.85 -14.19
C GLN A 238 18.37 -13.02 -15.10
N ARG A 239 19.57 -12.97 -15.66
CA ARG A 239 20.09 -14.08 -16.46
C ARG A 239 20.20 -15.37 -15.66
N SER A 240 20.71 -15.29 -14.41
CA SER A 240 20.81 -16.46 -13.53
C SER A 240 19.44 -17.04 -13.19
N GLU A 241 18.43 -16.21 -12.97
CA GLU A 241 17.05 -16.61 -12.69
C GLU A 241 16.41 -17.26 -13.93
N GLN A 242 16.53 -16.61 -15.11
CA GLN A 242 15.98 -17.13 -16.37
C GLN A 242 16.63 -18.43 -16.82
N ALA A 243 17.97 -18.54 -16.68
CA ALA A 243 18.67 -19.79 -17.03
C ALA A 243 18.15 -20.95 -16.16
N TRP A 244 17.97 -20.71 -14.85
CA TRP A 244 17.46 -21.74 -13.96
C TRP A 244 15.99 -22.12 -14.27
N GLU A 245 15.16 -21.14 -14.66
CA GLU A 245 13.78 -21.42 -15.11
C GLU A 245 13.75 -22.19 -16.43
N ALA A 246 14.67 -21.88 -17.34
CA ALA A 246 14.80 -22.63 -18.59
C ALA A 246 15.24 -24.09 -18.34
N ASP A 247 16.21 -24.32 -17.43
CA ASP A 247 16.62 -25.68 -17.04
C ASP A 247 15.45 -26.45 -16.40
N ALA A 248 14.70 -25.81 -15.51
CA ALA A 248 13.52 -26.42 -14.88
C ALA A 248 12.41 -26.73 -15.90
N ALA A 249 12.20 -25.84 -16.89
CA ALA A 249 11.27 -26.09 -17.99
C ALA A 249 11.73 -27.27 -18.84
N ALA A 250 13.01 -27.34 -19.23
CA ALA A 250 13.55 -28.43 -19.98
C ALA A 250 13.40 -29.78 -19.26
N VAL A 251 13.58 -29.84 -17.95
CA VAL A 251 13.33 -31.07 -17.17
C VAL A 251 11.85 -31.45 -17.19
N ARG A 252 10.92 -30.49 -17.06
CA ARG A 252 9.48 -30.77 -17.18
C ARG A 252 9.10 -31.30 -18.55
N ASP A 253 9.62 -30.69 -19.60
CA ASP A 253 9.38 -31.12 -20.99
C ASP A 253 9.93 -32.53 -21.22
N LEU A 254 11.13 -32.83 -20.71
CA LEU A 254 11.70 -34.16 -20.75
C LEU A 254 10.81 -35.19 -20.04
N LEU A 255 10.29 -34.87 -18.88
CA LEU A 255 9.36 -35.76 -18.16
C LEU A 255 8.10 -36.04 -18.99
N VAL A 256 7.53 -35.03 -19.64
CA VAL A 256 6.36 -35.20 -20.52
C VAL A 256 6.74 -36.09 -21.71
N VAL A 257 7.90 -35.88 -22.33
CA VAL A 257 8.38 -36.75 -23.42
C VAL A 257 8.56 -38.19 -22.97
N VAL A 258 9.12 -38.42 -21.78
CA VAL A 258 9.26 -39.78 -21.20
C VAL A 258 7.89 -40.43 -21.01
N ALA A 259 6.88 -39.67 -20.49
CA ALA A 259 5.53 -40.21 -20.37
C ALA A 259 4.92 -40.57 -21.72
N VAL A 260 5.09 -39.70 -22.72
CA VAL A 260 4.60 -39.95 -24.10
C VAL A 260 5.23 -41.22 -24.69
N VAL A 261 6.54 -41.34 -24.60
CA VAL A 261 7.25 -42.54 -25.09
C VAL A 261 6.76 -43.78 -24.34
N GLY A 262 6.59 -43.68 -23.02
CA GLY A 262 6.04 -44.79 -22.23
C GLY A 262 4.60 -45.16 -22.63
N VAL A 263 3.74 -44.18 -22.91
CA VAL A 263 2.38 -44.42 -23.43
C VAL A 263 2.41 -45.03 -24.82
N VAL A 264 3.29 -44.57 -25.72
CA VAL A 264 3.47 -45.16 -27.05
C VAL A 264 3.85 -46.64 -26.96
N LEU A 265 4.83 -46.95 -26.11
CA LEU A 265 5.28 -48.34 -25.90
C LEU A 265 4.17 -49.19 -25.29
N ALA A 266 3.47 -48.70 -24.28
CA ALA A 266 2.35 -49.40 -23.65
C ALA A 266 1.20 -49.61 -24.65
N ALA A 267 0.79 -48.54 -25.38
CA ALA A 267 -0.30 -48.62 -26.35
C ALA A 267 0.02 -49.54 -27.52
N ALA A 268 1.26 -49.60 -27.98
CA ALA A 268 1.67 -50.49 -29.06
C ALA A 268 1.48 -51.99 -28.72
N HIS A 269 1.53 -52.32 -27.44
CA HIS A 269 1.36 -53.73 -26.96
C HIS A 269 -0.04 -54.04 -26.45
N THR A 270 -0.81 -53.06 -26.05
CA THR A 270 -2.06 -53.29 -25.31
C THR A 270 -3.31 -52.72 -25.99
N VAL A 271 -3.16 -51.71 -26.87
CA VAL A 271 -4.28 -51.00 -27.51
C VAL A 271 -4.31 -51.33 -28.99
N ALA A 272 -5.41 -51.88 -29.48
CA ALA A 272 -5.54 -52.26 -30.89
C ALA A 272 -6.13 -51.15 -31.77
N GLY A 273 -5.74 -51.14 -33.05
CA GLY A 273 -6.40 -50.36 -34.10
C GLY A 273 -6.31 -48.84 -33.96
N ALA A 274 -7.39 -48.17 -34.28
CA ALA A 274 -7.51 -46.71 -34.30
C ALA A 274 -7.43 -46.05 -32.92
N TRP A 275 -7.53 -46.80 -31.82
CA TRP A 275 -7.49 -46.27 -30.46
C TRP A 275 -6.07 -45.97 -29.94
N ALA A 276 -5.01 -46.53 -30.55
CA ALA A 276 -3.66 -46.25 -30.11
C ALA A 276 -3.26 -44.76 -30.27
N PRO A 277 -3.51 -44.07 -31.40
CA PRO A 277 -3.28 -42.64 -31.49
C PRO A 277 -4.14 -41.82 -30.52
N ALA A 278 -5.39 -42.23 -30.26
CA ALA A 278 -6.29 -41.59 -29.33
C ALA A 278 -5.79 -41.70 -27.88
N ALA A 279 -5.28 -42.85 -27.47
CA ALA A 279 -4.67 -43.08 -26.16
C ALA A 279 -3.47 -42.15 -25.92
N MET A 280 -2.63 -42.00 -26.94
CA MET A 280 -1.49 -41.07 -26.88
C MET A 280 -1.94 -39.62 -26.74
N ALA A 281 -2.94 -39.21 -27.53
CA ALA A 281 -3.49 -37.87 -27.50
C ALA A 281 -4.19 -37.57 -26.14
N LEU A 282 -4.89 -38.55 -25.60
CA LEU A 282 -5.53 -38.45 -24.28
C LEU A 282 -4.48 -38.32 -23.17
N ALA A 283 -3.44 -39.10 -23.18
CA ALA A 283 -2.35 -39.07 -22.20
C ALA A 283 -1.65 -37.69 -22.18
N LEU A 284 -1.34 -37.16 -23.36
CA LEU A 284 -0.81 -35.79 -23.51
C LEU A 284 -1.78 -34.74 -23.00
N GLY A 285 -3.04 -34.83 -23.42
CA GLY A 285 -4.10 -33.91 -23.03
C GLY A 285 -4.34 -33.90 -21.52
N VAL A 286 -4.10 -35.00 -20.83
CA VAL A 286 -4.23 -35.14 -19.37
C VAL A 286 -2.99 -34.59 -18.64
N LEU A 287 -1.79 -34.76 -19.19
CA LEU A 287 -0.53 -34.29 -18.58
C LEU A 287 -0.29 -32.79 -18.79
N ALA A 288 -0.72 -32.20 -19.90
CA ALA A 288 -0.48 -30.80 -20.21
C ALA A 288 -1.00 -29.85 -19.12
N PRO A 289 -2.28 -29.95 -18.64
CA PRO A 289 -2.76 -29.11 -17.55
C PRO A 289 -1.98 -29.28 -16.22
N VAL A 290 -1.41 -30.47 -15.97
CA VAL A 290 -0.57 -30.69 -14.78
C VAL A 290 0.77 -29.98 -14.93
N ALA A 291 1.37 -30.02 -16.12
CA ALA A 291 2.63 -29.31 -16.41
C ALA A 291 2.45 -27.79 -16.31
N ASP A 292 1.35 -27.25 -16.87
CA ASP A 292 1.02 -25.83 -16.79
C ASP A 292 0.75 -25.40 -15.35
N SER A 293 0.05 -26.22 -14.57
CA SER A 293 -0.18 -26.01 -13.13
C SER A 293 1.13 -25.99 -12.34
N ALA A 294 2.06 -26.88 -12.67
CA ALA A 294 3.38 -26.90 -12.04
C ALA A 294 4.19 -25.64 -12.36
N ALA A 295 4.13 -25.14 -13.60
CA ALA A 295 4.75 -23.89 -14.00
C ALA A 295 4.14 -22.67 -13.24
N ALA A 296 2.81 -22.62 -13.14
CA ALA A 296 2.08 -21.58 -12.38
C ALA A 296 2.44 -21.59 -10.89
N LEU A 297 2.50 -22.77 -10.25
CA LEU A 297 2.94 -22.93 -8.87
C LEU A 297 4.40 -22.51 -8.67
N GLY A 298 5.21 -22.58 -9.70
CA GLY A 298 6.57 -22.04 -9.69
C GLY A 298 6.64 -20.54 -9.40
N GLN A 299 5.66 -19.76 -9.82
CA GLN A 299 5.56 -18.32 -9.56
C GLN A 299 5.03 -18.00 -8.14
N ALA A 300 4.55 -18.99 -7.39
CA ALA A 300 3.94 -18.82 -6.07
C ALA A 300 4.83 -18.13 -5.03
N GLY A 301 6.16 -18.16 -5.19
CA GLY A 301 7.10 -17.46 -4.31
C GLY A 301 6.92 -15.94 -4.33
N GLY A 302 6.89 -15.36 -5.54
CA GLY A 302 6.64 -13.92 -5.74
C GLY A 302 5.24 -13.51 -5.26
N LEU A 303 4.24 -14.33 -5.61
CA LEU A 303 2.85 -14.11 -5.19
C LEU A 303 2.68 -14.16 -3.66
N ARG A 304 3.38 -15.07 -2.95
CA ARG A 304 3.35 -15.12 -1.48
C ARG A 304 3.96 -13.88 -0.85
N ALA A 305 5.07 -13.39 -1.39
CA ALA A 305 5.70 -12.16 -0.92
C ALA A 305 4.78 -10.93 -1.12
N ALA A 306 4.19 -10.77 -2.32
CA ALA A 306 3.21 -9.71 -2.59
C ALA A 306 1.99 -9.83 -1.65
N ALA A 307 1.43 -11.04 -1.51
CA ALA A 307 0.31 -11.31 -0.60
C ALA A 307 0.64 -11.00 0.86
N ALA A 308 1.86 -11.27 1.31
CA ALA A 308 2.30 -10.95 2.66
C ALA A 308 2.36 -9.44 2.89
N ARG A 309 2.91 -8.67 1.92
CA ARG A 309 2.98 -7.20 2.01
C ARG A 309 1.59 -6.56 1.94
N VAL A 310 0.75 -6.97 0.99
CA VAL A 310 -0.66 -6.54 0.90
C VAL A 310 -1.41 -6.88 2.19
N GLY A 311 -1.29 -8.12 2.67
CA GLY A 311 -1.91 -8.55 3.93
C GLY A 311 -1.41 -7.78 5.15
N ALA A 312 -0.12 -7.42 5.20
CA ALA A 312 0.44 -6.59 6.26
C ALA A 312 -0.14 -5.15 6.21
N ALA A 313 -0.27 -4.58 4.99
CA ALA A 313 -0.88 -3.26 4.82
C ALA A 313 -2.36 -3.26 5.21
N VAL A 314 -3.14 -4.24 4.75
CA VAL A 314 -4.58 -4.38 5.08
C VAL A 314 -4.81 -4.54 6.60
N ARG A 315 -3.96 -5.33 7.28
CA ARG A 315 -4.05 -5.59 8.71
C ARG A 315 -3.23 -4.63 9.58
N ALA A 316 -2.70 -3.56 8.99
CA ALA A 316 -1.91 -2.59 9.74
C ALA A 316 -2.75 -2.06 10.93
N PRO A 317 -2.23 -2.16 12.16
CA PRO A 317 -2.95 -1.67 13.33
C PRO A 317 -3.03 -0.16 13.29
N ALA A 318 -4.12 0.38 13.82
CA ALA A 318 -4.30 1.82 13.95
C ALA A 318 -3.17 2.44 14.80
N GLY A 319 -2.72 3.63 14.42
CA GLY A 319 -1.76 4.41 15.20
C GLY A 319 -2.37 4.90 16.51
N ALA A 320 -3.65 5.28 16.45
CA ALA A 320 -4.48 5.66 17.58
C ALA A 320 -5.83 4.91 17.45
N PRO A 321 -6.07 3.83 18.20
CA PRO A 321 -7.28 3.02 18.08
C PRO A 321 -8.52 3.80 18.55
N ALA A 322 -9.65 3.62 17.84
CA ALA A 322 -10.92 4.21 18.24
C ALA A 322 -11.41 3.61 19.56
N PRO A 323 -12.05 4.43 20.45
CA PRO A 323 -12.62 3.92 21.68
C PRO A 323 -13.83 3.02 21.41
N ALA A 324 -14.00 1.97 22.23
CA ALA A 324 -15.16 1.08 22.14
C ALA A 324 -16.47 1.79 22.55
N ALA A 325 -16.38 2.73 23.47
CA ALA A 325 -17.51 3.56 23.95
C ALA A 325 -17.07 5.03 24.02
N PRO A 326 -17.26 5.80 22.93
CA PRO A 326 -16.86 7.20 22.90
C PRO A 326 -17.60 8.03 23.95
N ARG A 327 -16.86 8.93 24.62
CA ARG A 327 -17.44 9.94 25.51
C ARG A 327 -17.90 11.16 24.71
N PRO A 328 -18.97 11.83 25.15
CA PRO A 328 -19.39 13.05 24.49
C PRO A 328 -18.33 14.14 24.65
N LEU A 329 -18.18 14.95 23.61
CA LEU A 329 -17.30 16.11 23.63
C LEU A 329 -17.82 17.14 24.62
N PRO A 330 -17.01 17.64 25.59
CA PRO A 330 -17.43 18.68 26.51
C PRO A 330 -17.85 19.98 25.81
N ALA A 331 -18.87 20.65 26.30
CA ALA A 331 -19.33 21.92 25.74
C ALA A 331 -18.44 23.12 26.16
N GLY A 332 -18.53 24.24 25.42
CA GLY A 332 -17.84 25.49 25.74
C GLY A 332 -16.33 25.48 25.39
N PRO A 333 -15.58 26.51 25.83
CA PRO A 333 -14.15 26.59 25.57
C PRO A 333 -13.39 25.43 26.21
N LEU A 334 -12.37 24.91 25.50
CA LEU A 334 -11.57 23.77 25.93
C LEU A 334 -10.11 24.17 26.08
N GLY A 335 -9.51 23.85 27.21
CA GLY A 335 -8.06 23.79 27.39
C GLY A 335 -7.53 22.41 27.08
N VAL A 336 -6.21 22.24 27.19
CA VAL A 336 -5.53 20.95 27.01
C VAL A 336 -4.62 20.67 28.21
N ARG A 337 -4.48 19.40 28.58
CA ARG A 337 -3.59 18.95 29.62
C ARG A 337 -2.85 17.69 29.21
N LEU A 338 -1.54 17.73 29.28
CA LEU A 338 -0.69 16.56 29.24
C LEU A 338 -0.31 16.23 30.69
N ARG A 339 -0.62 15.00 31.15
CA ARG A 339 -0.45 14.57 32.53
C ARG A 339 0.46 13.37 32.61
N GLY A 340 1.69 13.55 33.11
CA GLY A 340 2.69 12.51 33.27
C GLY A 340 3.03 11.79 31.96
N VAL A 341 3.00 12.51 30.82
CA VAL A 341 3.10 11.93 29.48
C VAL A 341 4.51 11.43 29.23
N ARG A 342 4.60 10.12 28.90
CA ARG A 342 5.81 9.51 28.32
C ARG A 342 5.51 9.07 26.91
N PHE A 343 6.52 9.24 26.04
CA PHE A 343 6.40 8.84 24.65
C PHE A 343 7.77 8.48 24.05
N ASP A 344 7.78 7.42 23.24
CA ASP A 344 8.93 6.95 22.49
C ASP A 344 8.56 6.66 21.02
N TYR A 345 9.53 6.83 20.12
CA TYR A 345 9.45 6.37 18.73
C TYR A 345 10.21 5.04 18.61
N GLY A 346 9.69 3.98 19.22
CA GLY A 346 10.35 2.70 19.33
C GLY A 346 11.44 2.71 20.40
N ASP A 347 12.73 2.64 20.02
CA ASP A 347 13.83 2.54 20.98
C ASP A 347 14.27 3.89 21.57
N ARG A 348 13.73 5.02 21.10
CA ARG A 348 14.14 6.35 21.53
C ARG A 348 13.04 7.04 22.32
N ALA A 349 13.25 7.17 23.64
CA ALA A 349 12.41 8.01 24.49
C ALA A 349 12.55 9.50 24.12
N VAL A 350 11.42 10.20 23.98
CA VAL A 350 11.35 11.62 23.58
C VAL A 350 10.69 12.46 24.66
N LEU A 351 9.62 11.97 25.28
CA LEU A 351 8.96 12.62 26.42
C LEU A 351 9.07 11.71 27.64
N ASP A 352 9.40 12.30 28.81
CA ASP A 352 9.62 11.57 30.05
C ASP A 352 8.90 12.20 31.23
N GLY A 353 7.63 11.86 31.40
CA GLY A 353 6.81 12.36 32.49
C GLY A 353 6.47 13.84 32.31
N LEU A 354 6.08 14.25 31.10
CA LEU A 354 5.73 15.62 30.78
C LEU A 354 4.39 16.01 31.42
N ASP A 355 4.39 17.08 32.22
CA ASP A 355 3.22 17.75 32.73
C ASP A 355 3.10 19.16 32.14
N LEU A 356 1.97 19.44 31.48
CA LEU A 356 1.68 20.74 30.85
C LEU A 356 0.18 20.98 30.83
N THR A 357 -0.25 22.14 31.29
CA THR A 357 -1.66 22.53 31.21
C THR A 357 -1.79 23.88 30.50
N VAL A 358 -2.72 23.97 29.55
CA VAL A 358 -3.10 25.17 28.81
C VAL A 358 -4.56 25.45 29.13
N ARG A 359 -4.86 26.64 29.60
CA ARG A 359 -6.21 27.02 29.99
C ARG A 359 -7.12 27.24 28.78
N PRO A 360 -8.45 27.10 28.92
CA PRO A 360 -9.36 27.49 27.85
C PRO A 360 -9.13 28.94 27.42
N GLY A 361 -8.97 29.17 26.11
CA GLY A 361 -8.72 30.49 25.52
C GLY A 361 -7.29 31.02 25.69
N GLU A 362 -6.38 30.26 26.30
CA GLU A 362 -4.97 30.63 26.45
C GLU A 362 -4.16 30.33 25.18
N THR A 363 -3.25 31.23 24.83
CA THR A 363 -2.19 30.99 23.85
C THR A 363 -0.89 30.63 24.56
N LEU A 364 -0.43 29.38 24.41
CA LEU A 364 0.83 28.90 24.97
C LEU A 364 1.90 28.77 23.87
N ALA A 365 3.06 29.40 24.08
CA ALA A 365 4.24 29.15 23.25
C ALA A 365 5.09 28.01 23.86
N LEU A 366 5.30 26.94 23.08
CA LEU A 366 6.19 25.83 23.43
C LEU A 366 7.55 26.06 22.78
N VAL A 367 8.57 26.28 23.61
CA VAL A 367 9.94 26.58 23.17
C VAL A 367 10.95 25.56 23.69
N GLY A 368 12.10 25.46 23.06
CA GLY A 368 13.16 24.54 23.49
C GLY A 368 14.17 24.29 22.37
N VAL A 369 15.24 23.60 22.67
CA VAL A 369 16.24 23.20 21.69
C VAL A 369 15.68 22.19 20.68
N SER A 370 16.35 22.02 19.54
CA SER A 370 15.96 20.98 18.57
C SER A 370 16.05 19.60 19.25
N GLY A 371 15.06 18.75 19.01
CA GLY A 371 14.98 17.43 19.62
C GLY A 371 14.44 17.39 21.06
N ALA A 372 14.02 18.53 21.65
CA ALA A 372 13.44 18.55 23.00
C ALA A 372 12.06 17.88 23.13
N GLY A 373 11.38 17.54 22.03
CA GLY A 373 10.08 16.88 22.03
C GLY A 373 8.89 17.79 21.69
N LYS A 374 9.12 19.02 21.21
CA LYS A 374 8.05 20.01 20.91
C LYS A 374 7.05 19.51 19.87
N SER A 375 7.53 19.06 18.69
CA SER A 375 6.67 18.53 17.63
C SER A 375 5.98 17.23 18.08
N THR A 376 6.62 16.44 18.94
CA THR A 376 5.99 15.27 19.55
C THR A 376 4.79 15.66 20.41
N CYS A 377 4.89 16.74 21.20
CA CYS A 377 3.73 17.29 21.94
C CYS A 377 2.60 17.69 20.96
N ALA A 378 2.92 18.39 19.86
CA ALA A 378 1.94 18.76 18.85
C ALA A 378 1.25 17.53 18.23
N HIS A 379 2.02 16.50 17.92
CA HIS A 379 1.50 15.25 17.37
C HIS A 379 0.61 14.49 18.37
N LEU A 380 0.95 14.47 19.66
CA LEU A 380 0.12 13.85 20.69
C LEU A 380 -1.18 14.66 20.95
N LEU A 381 -1.13 15.98 20.87
CA LEU A 381 -2.32 16.83 20.92
C LEU A 381 -3.25 16.61 19.73
N ALA A 382 -2.69 16.29 18.55
CA ALA A 382 -3.45 15.87 17.37
C ALA A 382 -3.96 14.41 17.47
N ARG A 383 -3.53 13.68 18.49
CA ARG A 383 -3.73 12.23 18.61
C ARG A 383 -3.32 11.48 17.33
N PHE A 384 -2.19 11.84 16.75
CA PHE A 384 -1.56 11.05 15.69
C PHE A 384 -0.91 9.79 16.27
N TRP A 385 -0.56 9.82 17.55
CA TRP A 385 -0.11 8.72 18.40
C TRP A 385 -0.78 8.83 19.76
N ASP A 386 -0.98 7.71 20.41
CA ASP A 386 -1.30 7.67 21.83
C ASP A 386 0.01 7.67 22.65
N PRO A 387 0.05 8.30 23.85
CA PRO A 387 1.24 8.29 24.70
C PRO A 387 1.55 6.86 25.21
N SER A 388 2.84 6.54 25.42
CA SER A 388 3.27 5.26 26.01
C SER A 388 2.79 5.12 27.46
N SER A 389 2.70 6.21 28.20
CA SER A 389 2.05 6.31 29.51
C SER A 389 1.59 7.74 29.79
N GLY A 390 0.71 7.91 30.78
CA GLY A 390 0.07 9.19 31.08
C GLY A 390 -1.18 9.42 30.25
N ALA A 391 -1.63 10.67 30.17
CA ALA A 391 -2.85 11.06 29.49
C ALA A 391 -2.72 12.42 28.80
N VAL A 392 -3.37 12.57 27.64
CA VAL A 392 -3.59 13.85 26.95
C VAL A 392 -5.07 14.13 26.98
N GLU A 393 -5.46 15.23 27.60
CA GLU A 393 -6.85 15.49 27.98
C GLU A 393 -7.34 16.84 27.45
N LEU A 394 -8.60 16.92 27.02
CA LEU A 394 -9.33 18.17 26.88
C LEU A 394 -9.89 18.57 28.22
N VAL A 395 -9.66 19.82 28.60
CA VAL A 395 -10.08 20.38 29.91
C VAL A 395 -11.16 21.43 29.68
N PRO A 396 -12.44 21.14 29.97
CA PRO A 396 -13.49 22.14 29.87
C PRO A 396 -13.35 23.21 30.97
N ALA A 397 -13.94 24.38 30.76
CA ALA A 397 -14.00 25.43 31.77
C ALA A 397 -14.75 24.97 33.03
N SER A 398 -15.69 24.05 32.89
CA SER A 398 -16.44 23.40 33.97
C SER A 398 -16.68 21.94 33.64
N GLY A 399 -16.47 21.05 34.62
CA GLY A 399 -16.64 19.61 34.46
C GLY A 399 -15.33 18.84 34.44
N PRO A 400 -15.38 17.50 34.34
CA PRO A 400 -14.21 16.66 34.36
C PRO A 400 -13.45 16.72 33.02
N PRO A 401 -12.13 16.58 33.02
CA PRO A 401 -11.34 16.40 31.81
C PRO A 401 -11.72 15.12 31.09
N VAL A 402 -11.53 15.13 29.76
CA VAL A 402 -11.76 13.95 28.88
C VAL A 402 -10.47 13.63 28.16
N ASP A 403 -10.02 12.38 28.29
CA ASP A 403 -8.83 11.88 27.56
C ASP A 403 -9.15 11.84 26.05
N LEU A 404 -8.20 12.24 25.22
CA LEU A 404 -8.36 12.19 23.77
C LEU A 404 -8.66 10.76 23.26
N ARG A 405 -8.20 9.74 24.00
CA ARG A 405 -8.45 8.32 23.68
C ARG A 405 -9.92 7.92 23.83
N ASP A 406 -10.68 8.67 24.61
CA ASP A 406 -12.10 8.41 24.86
C ASP A 406 -13.02 9.13 23.86
N LEU A 407 -12.49 10.00 22.98
CA LEU A 407 -13.28 10.76 22.01
C LEU A 407 -13.47 10.01 20.68
N ALA A 408 -14.63 10.17 20.06
CA ALA A 408 -14.84 9.76 18.68
C ALA A 408 -13.93 10.57 17.73
N GLU A 409 -13.44 9.93 16.67
CA GLU A 409 -12.52 10.60 15.75
C GLU A 409 -13.12 11.85 15.07
N PRO A 410 -14.38 11.86 14.59
CA PRO A 410 -15.00 13.07 14.04
C PRO A 410 -15.04 14.24 15.02
N ASP A 411 -15.35 13.97 16.30
CA ASP A 411 -15.40 14.99 17.35
C ASP A 411 -14.01 15.55 17.63
N LEU A 412 -13.00 14.68 17.66
CA LEU A 412 -11.61 15.10 17.84
C LEU A 412 -11.13 15.96 16.67
N ARG A 413 -11.37 15.54 15.41
CA ARG A 413 -10.96 16.29 14.21
C ARG A 413 -11.70 17.62 14.06
N GLY A 414 -12.96 17.70 14.46
CA GLY A 414 -13.71 18.96 14.51
C GLY A 414 -13.29 19.89 15.64
N THR A 415 -12.61 19.37 16.68
CA THR A 415 -12.21 20.14 17.86
C THR A 415 -10.75 20.59 17.80
N VAL A 416 -9.84 19.73 17.40
CA VAL A 416 -8.40 19.98 17.38
C VAL A 416 -7.90 20.05 15.95
N SER A 417 -7.43 21.21 15.54
CA SER A 417 -6.76 21.39 14.25
C SER A 417 -5.26 21.61 14.42
N VAL A 418 -4.48 21.01 13.52
CA VAL A 418 -3.01 21.11 13.53
C VAL A 418 -2.52 21.65 12.21
N VAL A 419 -1.63 22.62 12.28
CA VAL A 419 -0.84 23.09 11.13
C VAL A 419 0.60 22.63 11.35
N GLY A 420 1.02 21.65 10.58
CA GLY A 420 2.37 21.08 10.65
C GLY A 420 3.41 21.93 9.92
N GLN A 421 4.68 21.61 10.16
CA GLN A 421 5.83 22.27 9.54
C GLN A 421 5.80 22.14 8.01
N ASP A 422 5.54 20.93 7.51
CA ASP A 422 5.33 20.65 6.09
C ASP A 422 3.84 20.54 5.84
N ALA A 423 3.24 21.57 5.28
CA ALA A 423 1.83 21.59 4.94
C ALA A 423 1.64 21.25 3.45
N PRO A 424 1.44 19.96 3.10
CA PRO A 424 1.28 19.56 1.71
C PRO A 424 0.00 20.14 1.12
N LEU A 425 0.11 20.63 -0.12
CA LEU A 425 -1.03 20.99 -0.93
C LEU A 425 -1.29 19.87 -1.94
N PHE A 426 -2.55 19.63 -2.21
CA PHE A 426 -3.00 18.64 -3.17
C PHE A 426 -3.18 19.26 -4.54
N HIS A 427 -2.99 18.45 -5.57
CA HIS A 427 -3.29 18.88 -6.93
C HIS A 427 -4.78 19.24 -7.04
N GLY A 428 -5.05 20.46 -7.49
CA GLY A 428 -6.40 21.02 -7.56
C GLY A 428 -6.36 22.54 -7.50
N THR A 429 -7.50 23.17 -7.32
CA THR A 429 -7.59 24.63 -7.18
C THR A 429 -7.19 25.08 -5.77
N LEU A 430 -6.88 26.36 -5.62
CA LEU A 430 -6.63 26.99 -4.32
C LEU A 430 -7.87 26.86 -3.41
N ALA A 431 -9.08 27.04 -3.96
CA ALA A 431 -10.35 26.88 -3.24
C ALA A 431 -10.55 25.44 -2.73
N GLU A 432 -10.28 24.42 -3.57
CA GLU A 432 -10.37 23.01 -3.17
C GLU A 432 -9.38 22.70 -2.05
N ASN A 433 -8.17 23.22 -2.13
CA ASN A 433 -7.17 23.05 -1.07
C ASN A 433 -7.61 23.69 0.26
N LEU A 434 -8.24 24.84 0.24
CA LEU A 434 -8.77 25.48 1.44
C LEU A 434 -9.93 24.68 2.04
N ARG A 435 -10.86 24.21 1.22
CA ARG A 435 -12.07 23.46 1.64
C ARG A 435 -11.80 22.02 2.04
N LEU A 436 -10.56 21.52 1.92
CA LEU A 436 -10.21 20.14 2.21
C LEU A 436 -10.72 19.66 3.58
N ALA A 437 -10.62 20.50 4.62
CA ALA A 437 -11.03 20.15 5.97
C ALA A 437 -12.49 20.51 6.32
N ALA A 438 -13.13 21.35 5.48
CA ALA A 438 -14.51 21.79 5.64
C ALA A 438 -15.15 22.02 4.27
N PRO A 439 -15.53 20.94 3.55
CA PRO A 439 -16.09 21.03 2.20
C PRO A 439 -17.35 21.88 2.12
N ASP A 440 -18.19 21.80 3.16
CA ASP A 440 -19.51 22.45 3.25
C ASP A 440 -19.45 23.85 3.92
N ALA A 441 -18.24 24.40 4.16
CA ALA A 441 -18.10 25.72 4.76
C ALA A 441 -18.80 26.80 3.92
N ASP A 442 -19.58 27.66 4.57
CA ASP A 442 -20.25 28.76 3.92
C ASP A 442 -19.27 29.83 3.39
N ALA A 443 -19.76 30.70 2.50
CA ALA A 443 -18.94 31.70 1.87
C ALA A 443 -18.34 32.70 2.88
N ALA A 444 -19.05 33.00 3.97
CA ALA A 444 -18.60 33.95 4.98
C ALA A 444 -17.46 33.35 5.82
N ALA A 445 -17.58 32.06 6.25
CA ALA A 445 -16.51 31.35 6.94
C ALA A 445 -15.27 31.21 6.07
N PHE A 446 -15.46 30.88 4.77
CA PHE A 446 -14.36 30.80 3.81
C PHE A 446 -13.62 32.14 3.66
N ALA A 447 -14.36 33.24 3.45
CA ALA A 447 -13.78 34.56 3.31
C ALA A 447 -13.02 35.02 4.57
N GLU A 448 -13.59 34.75 5.75
CA GLU A 448 -12.97 35.08 7.03
C GLU A 448 -11.67 34.30 7.26
N ALA A 449 -11.68 32.98 7.06
CA ALA A 449 -10.48 32.16 7.20
C ALA A 449 -9.37 32.57 6.21
N ALA A 450 -9.75 32.88 4.97
CA ALA A 450 -8.84 33.37 3.96
C ALA A 450 -8.25 34.74 4.32
N ARG A 451 -9.07 35.66 4.84
CA ARG A 451 -8.67 36.99 5.28
C ARG A 451 -7.69 36.93 6.46
N VAL A 452 -8.03 36.19 7.50
CA VAL A 452 -7.19 36.07 8.71
C VAL A 452 -5.83 35.46 8.37
N ALA A 453 -5.79 34.48 7.47
CA ALA A 453 -4.55 33.86 7.04
C ALA A 453 -3.85 34.62 5.89
N GLY A 454 -4.41 35.72 5.37
CA GLY A 454 -3.87 36.51 4.26
C GLY A 454 -3.85 35.78 2.91
N VAL A 455 -4.72 34.77 2.73
CA VAL A 455 -4.82 34.00 1.49
C VAL A 455 -5.62 34.77 0.42
N ASP A 456 -6.48 35.69 0.82
CA ASP A 456 -7.18 36.63 -0.04
C ASP A 456 -6.21 37.46 -0.91
N ARG A 457 -5.10 37.91 -0.31
CA ARG A 457 -4.02 38.63 -1.06
C ARG A 457 -3.31 37.71 -2.04
N ILE A 458 -3.00 36.46 -1.61
CA ILE A 458 -2.41 35.46 -2.52
C ILE A 458 -3.34 35.23 -3.71
N ALA A 459 -4.65 35.04 -3.46
CA ALA A 459 -5.61 34.84 -4.53
C ALA A 459 -5.71 36.04 -5.48
N ALA A 460 -5.63 37.28 -4.94
CA ALA A 460 -5.66 38.50 -5.76
C ALA A 460 -4.46 38.65 -6.70
N GLU A 461 -3.30 38.07 -6.36
CA GLU A 461 -2.07 38.09 -7.17
C GLU A 461 -2.04 36.95 -8.21
N LEU A 462 -2.91 35.94 -8.09
CA LEU A 462 -2.93 34.78 -8.97
C LEU A 462 -3.89 35.00 -10.16
N PRO A 463 -3.57 34.45 -11.36
CA PRO A 463 -4.33 34.71 -12.59
C PRO A 463 -5.83 34.43 -12.50
N ASP A 464 -6.18 33.30 -11.86
CA ASP A 464 -7.57 32.82 -11.73
C ASP A 464 -8.09 32.95 -10.29
N GLY A 465 -7.43 33.76 -9.44
CA GLY A 465 -7.80 33.92 -8.04
C GLY A 465 -7.84 32.58 -7.28
N TYR A 466 -8.93 32.32 -6.59
CA TYR A 466 -9.16 31.03 -5.91
C TYR A 466 -9.33 29.83 -6.84
N GLY A 467 -9.60 30.07 -8.15
CA GLY A 467 -9.66 29.04 -9.18
C GLY A 467 -8.29 28.60 -9.69
N THR A 468 -7.21 29.31 -9.33
CA THR A 468 -5.87 28.97 -9.78
C THR A 468 -5.47 27.57 -9.35
N ARG A 469 -4.98 26.76 -10.29
CA ARG A 469 -4.51 25.40 -10.02
C ARG A 469 -3.18 25.41 -9.30
N VAL A 470 -3.13 24.70 -8.20
CA VAL A 470 -1.92 24.45 -7.43
C VAL A 470 -1.27 23.17 -7.96
N GLY A 471 0.00 23.25 -8.33
CA GLY A 471 0.78 22.11 -8.80
C GLY A 471 1.03 21.07 -7.70
N GLU A 472 1.60 19.94 -8.09
CA GLU A 472 1.94 18.87 -7.17
C GLU A 472 2.81 19.39 -6.01
N ARG A 473 2.41 19.07 -4.77
CA ARG A 473 3.05 19.56 -3.52
C ARG A 473 3.15 21.08 -3.39
N GLY A 474 2.38 21.85 -4.19
CA GLY A 474 2.41 23.30 -4.14
C GLY A 474 3.70 23.93 -4.67
N THR A 475 4.38 23.29 -5.62
CA THR A 475 5.67 23.74 -6.18
C THR A 475 5.60 25.13 -6.85
N THR A 476 4.41 25.58 -7.23
CA THR A 476 4.16 26.89 -7.82
C THR A 476 4.04 28.02 -6.78
N LEU A 477 4.00 27.69 -5.48
CA LEU A 477 3.81 28.64 -4.38
C LEU A 477 5.05 28.72 -3.50
N SER A 478 5.29 29.89 -2.90
CA SER A 478 6.37 30.07 -1.92
C SER A 478 6.08 29.27 -0.63
N GLY A 479 7.11 29.00 0.18
CA GLY A 479 6.94 28.34 1.48
C GLY A 479 5.98 29.09 2.39
N GLY A 480 6.06 30.43 2.41
CA GLY A 480 5.15 31.29 3.18
C GLY A 480 3.70 31.24 2.68
N GLN A 481 3.49 31.20 1.37
CA GLN A 481 2.15 31.06 0.79
C GLN A 481 1.54 29.71 1.16
N ARG A 482 2.30 28.60 1.09
CA ARG A 482 1.84 27.28 1.52
C ARG A 482 1.43 27.25 2.99
N ALA A 483 2.23 27.84 3.87
CA ALA A 483 1.93 27.91 5.30
C ALA A 483 0.65 28.71 5.60
N ARG A 484 0.43 29.84 4.89
CA ARG A 484 -0.81 30.63 4.99
C ARG A 484 -2.05 29.84 4.53
N ILE A 485 -1.94 29.09 3.44
CA ILE A 485 -3.03 28.24 2.96
C ILE A 485 -3.36 27.14 4.00
N ALA A 486 -2.34 26.52 4.59
CA ALA A 486 -2.53 25.52 5.63
C ALA A 486 -3.18 26.11 6.90
N LEU A 487 -2.79 27.34 7.28
CA LEU A 487 -3.42 28.07 8.38
C LEU A 487 -4.88 28.36 8.08
N ALA A 488 -5.20 28.88 6.88
CA ALA A 488 -6.58 29.12 6.47
C ALA A 488 -7.44 27.85 6.50
N ARG A 489 -6.88 26.70 6.01
CA ARG A 489 -7.51 25.39 6.09
C ARG A 489 -7.86 25.00 7.52
N ALA A 490 -6.94 25.20 8.47
CA ALA A 490 -7.16 24.92 9.87
C ALA A 490 -8.18 25.88 10.51
N LEU A 491 -8.17 27.15 10.18
CA LEU A 491 -9.12 28.14 10.69
C LEU A 491 -10.54 27.91 10.16
N LEU A 492 -10.67 27.41 8.94
CA LEU A 492 -11.97 27.13 8.31
C LEU A 492 -12.79 26.09 9.07
N THR A 493 -12.14 25.17 9.79
CA THR A 493 -12.82 24.19 10.66
C THR A 493 -13.35 24.80 11.97
N ARG A 494 -13.05 26.07 12.27
CA ARG A 494 -13.38 26.75 13.53
C ARG A 494 -12.98 25.93 14.78
N PRO A 495 -11.71 25.52 14.89
CA PRO A 495 -11.28 24.61 15.94
C PRO A 495 -11.37 25.28 17.33
N ARG A 496 -11.68 24.49 18.35
CA ARG A 496 -11.63 24.92 19.76
C ARG A 496 -10.21 24.84 20.33
N VAL A 497 -9.36 23.99 19.74
CA VAL A 497 -7.92 23.88 20.03
C VAL A 497 -7.14 23.96 18.71
N LEU A 498 -6.24 24.92 18.61
CA LEU A 498 -5.37 25.11 17.45
C LEU A 498 -3.92 24.79 17.84
N VAL A 499 -3.28 23.90 17.12
CA VAL A 499 -1.86 23.57 17.30
C VAL A 499 -1.08 24.01 16.08
N LEU A 500 -0.07 24.86 16.28
CA LEU A 500 0.82 25.36 15.23
C LEU A 500 2.23 24.82 15.45
N ASP A 501 2.70 23.91 14.57
CA ASP A 501 4.04 23.31 14.69
C ASP A 501 5.00 23.94 13.68
N GLU A 502 5.91 24.76 14.17
CA GLU A 502 6.97 25.46 13.39
C GLU A 502 6.49 26.18 12.10
N THR A 503 5.22 26.48 12.00
CA THR A 503 4.61 27.14 10.82
C THR A 503 5.25 28.49 10.48
N THR A 504 6.02 29.06 11.42
CA THR A 504 6.66 30.38 11.27
C THR A 504 8.09 30.33 10.72
N ALA A 505 8.73 29.16 10.61
CA ALA A 505 10.15 29.07 10.28
C ALA A 505 10.50 29.61 8.87
N ASN A 506 9.60 29.44 7.90
CA ASN A 506 9.77 29.83 6.50
C ASN A 506 8.87 31.00 6.08
N LEU A 507 8.26 31.72 7.04
CA LEU A 507 7.37 32.83 6.72
C LEU A 507 8.15 34.09 6.40
N ASP A 508 7.69 34.82 5.38
CA ASP A 508 7.99 36.20 5.13
C ASP A 508 7.31 37.13 6.17
N THR A 509 7.51 38.41 6.06
CA THR A 509 6.90 39.41 6.98
C THR A 509 5.37 39.35 6.97
N GLU A 510 4.75 39.03 5.83
CA GLU A 510 3.30 38.90 5.72
C GLU A 510 2.79 37.62 6.37
N GLY A 511 3.52 36.51 6.20
CA GLY A 511 3.19 35.26 6.87
C GLY A 511 3.29 35.36 8.40
N ASP A 512 4.30 36.06 8.93
CA ASP A 512 4.42 36.34 10.37
C ASP A 512 3.24 37.22 10.86
N ALA A 513 2.81 38.18 10.06
CA ALA A 513 1.61 38.99 10.34
C ALA A 513 0.32 38.15 10.32
N ALA A 514 0.17 37.22 9.39
CA ALA A 514 -0.98 36.32 9.30
C ALA A 514 -1.07 35.36 10.50
N VAL A 515 0.05 34.74 10.89
CA VAL A 515 0.09 33.92 12.12
C VAL A 515 -0.24 34.78 13.35
N SER A 516 0.29 36.00 13.39
CA SER A 516 0.01 36.94 14.46
C SER A 516 -1.46 37.34 14.56
N ALA A 517 -2.11 37.60 13.41
CA ALA A 517 -3.54 37.85 13.35
C ALA A 517 -4.32 36.60 13.84
N ALA A 518 -3.93 35.41 13.39
CA ALA A 518 -4.54 34.18 13.85
C ALA A 518 -4.39 33.93 15.36
N LEU A 519 -3.31 34.39 15.97
CA LEU A 519 -3.09 34.29 17.41
C LEU A 519 -3.90 35.32 18.23
N THR A 520 -4.26 36.45 17.63
CA THR A 520 -4.96 37.55 18.32
C THR A 520 -6.45 37.61 17.99
N GLU A 521 -6.83 37.43 16.73
CA GLU A 521 -8.23 37.46 16.30
C GLU A 521 -8.96 36.20 16.75
N GLY A 522 -9.94 36.37 17.64
CA GLY A 522 -10.70 35.25 18.20
C GLY A 522 -9.93 34.36 19.19
N ALA A 523 -8.78 34.83 19.71
CA ALA A 523 -7.98 34.07 20.68
C ALA A 523 -8.82 33.59 21.89
N HIS A 524 -9.72 34.43 22.39
CA HIS A 524 -10.62 34.09 23.50
C HIS A 524 -11.65 32.99 23.19
N LEU A 525 -11.85 32.66 21.91
CA LEU A 525 -12.77 31.61 21.45
C LEU A 525 -12.11 30.24 21.31
N ARG A 526 -10.77 30.19 21.27
CA ARG A 526 -10.02 28.95 21.07
C ARG A 526 -8.74 28.93 21.89
N THR A 527 -8.29 27.75 22.27
CA THR A 527 -7.00 27.55 22.92
C THR A 527 -5.95 27.30 21.84
N THR A 528 -4.80 27.95 21.96
CA THR A 528 -3.75 27.83 20.96
C THR A 528 -2.43 27.34 21.59
N VAL A 529 -1.83 26.31 21.00
CA VAL A 529 -0.49 25.83 21.33
C VAL A 529 0.39 26.10 20.13
N VAL A 530 1.41 26.95 20.27
CA VAL A 530 2.34 27.28 19.19
C VAL A 530 3.74 26.81 19.51
N VAL A 531 4.29 25.92 18.71
CA VAL A 531 5.72 25.58 18.73
C VAL A 531 6.45 26.73 18.03
N ALA A 532 7.06 27.59 18.86
CA ALA A 532 7.62 28.84 18.37
C ALA A 532 9.15 28.84 18.37
N HIS A 533 9.70 29.40 17.30
CA HIS A 533 11.12 29.64 17.11
C HIS A 533 11.46 31.11 16.99
N ARG A 534 10.50 32.00 16.69
CA ARG A 534 10.70 33.45 16.52
C ARG A 534 10.35 34.21 17.80
N PRO A 535 11.19 35.15 18.24
CA PRO A 535 10.88 36.00 19.41
C PRO A 535 9.58 36.77 19.27
N SER A 536 9.21 37.22 18.03
CA SER A 536 7.94 37.91 17.76
C SER A 536 6.73 37.06 18.13
N THR A 537 6.71 35.79 17.76
CA THR A 537 5.64 34.85 18.07
C THR A 537 5.59 34.51 19.56
N ILE A 538 6.76 34.28 20.20
CA ILE A 538 6.85 33.91 21.62
C ILE A 538 6.32 35.07 22.50
N ARG A 539 6.63 36.32 22.17
CA ARG A 539 6.20 37.52 22.92
C ARG A 539 4.68 37.73 22.94
N ARG A 540 3.98 37.20 21.94
CA ARG A 540 2.52 37.35 21.82
C ARG A 540 1.73 36.28 22.53
N ALA A 541 2.38 35.20 22.97
CA ALA A 541 1.75 34.17 23.77
C ALA A 541 1.48 34.70 25.19
N ASP A 542 0.35 34.27 25.76
CA ASP A 542 0.01 34.60 27.15
C ASP A 542 1.03 33.96 28.10
N ARG A 543 1.51 32.78 27.77
CA ARG A 543 2.47 32.05 28.56
C ARG A 543 3.42 31.25 27.66
N VAL A 544 4.63 31.04 28.16
CA VAL A 544 5.71 30.26 27.50
C VAL A 544 6.01 29.06 28.37
N ALA A 545 6.15 27.90 27.76
CA ALA A 545 6.68 26.69 28.38
C ALA A 545 8.00 26.28 27.70
N VAL A 546 9.03 26.13 28.49
CA VAL A 546 10.38 25.73 28.03
C VAL A 546 10.54 24.22 28.18
N LEU A 547 10.77 23.55 27.05
CA LEU A 547 10.97 22.11 26.98
C LEU A 547 12.46 21.78 26.86
N GLU A 548 12.96 20.94 27.75
CA GLU A 548 14.34 20.42 27.74
C GLU A 548 14.31 18.92 28.08
N SER A 549 14.92 18.08 27.24
CA SER A 549 14.98 16.62 27.41
C SER A 549 13.63 15.94 27.71
N GLY A 550 12.58 16.34 27.01
CA GLY A 550 11.24 15.75 27.16
C GLY A 550 10.45 16.18 28.39
N ARG A 551 10.91 17.20 29.13
CA ARG A 551 10.25 17.74 30.33
C ARG A 551 10.08 19.25 30.24
N VAL A 552 9.04 19.78 30.86
CA VAL A 552 8.89 21.23 31.05
C VAL A 552 9.77 21.67 32.22
N VAL A 553 10.71 22.58 31.95
CA VAL A 553 11.70 23.04 32.93
C VAL A 553 11.42 24.46 33.45
N GLN A 554 10.75 25.30 32.66
CA GLN A 554 10.30 26.64 33.04
C GLN A 554 8.95 26.97 32.41
N THR A 555 8.10 27.70 33.12
CA THR A 555 6.85 28.25 32.58
C THR A 555 6.62 29.65 33.19
N GLY A 556 6.20 30.57 32.34
CA GLY A 556 5.91 31.96 32.77
C GLY A 556 5.57 32.83 31.58
N THR A 557 5.30 34.09 31.81
CA THR A 557 5.19 35.11 30.76
C THR A 557 6.56 35.40 30.16
N TRP A 558 6.61 35.99 28.97
CA TRP A 558 7.88 36.42 28.36
C TRP A 558 8.73 37.29 29.32
N ALA A 559 8.09 38.27 30.00
CA ALA A 559 8.81 39.19 30.88
C ALA A 559 9.40 38.47 32.11
N GLU A 560 8.64 37.57 32.73
CA GLU A 560 9.09 36.77 33.87
C GLU A 560 10.30 35.90 33.49
N LEU A 561 10.21 35.17 32.37
CA LEU A 561 11.27 34.26 31.96
C LEU A 561 12.54 34.98 31.48
N VAL A 562 12.42 36.18 30.92
CA VAL A 562 13.58 37.02 30.58
C VAL A 562 14.27 37.51 31.86
N ALA A 563 13.49 37.91 32.87
CA ALA A 563 14.03 38.37 34.15
C ALA A 563 14.65 37.23 34.97
N GLU A 564 14.03 36.03 34.94
CA GLU A 564 14.54 34.83 35.64
C GLU A 564 15.78 34.26 34.99
N GLY A 565 15.91 34.37 33.67
CA GLY A 565 17.02 33.77 32.90
C GLY A 565 16.87 32.24 32.75
N GLY A 566 17.90 31.49 33.02
CA GLY A 566 17.86 30.02 33.06
C GLY A 566 17.74 29.36 31.68
N ALA A 567 16.86 28.36 31.53
CA ALA A 567 16.70 27.59 30.30
C ALA A 567 16.15 28.46 29.14
N PHE A 568 15.23 29.38 29.44
CA PHE A 568 14.69 30.31 28.45
C PHE A 568 15.76 31.21 27.85
N ALA A 569 16.62 31.80 28.69
CA ALA A 569 17.72 32.64 28.22
C ALA A 569 18.71 31.84 27.35
N ARG A 570 19.01 30.58 27.71
CA ARG A 570 19.83 29.70 26.86
C ARG A 570 19.20 29.45 25.48
N VAL A 571 17.87 29.29 25.42
CA VAL A 571 17.15 29.10 24.16
C VAL A 571 17.21 30.36 23.29
N LEU A 572 17.07 31.55 23.89
CA LEU A 572 17.18 32.83 23.19
C LEU A 572 18.60 33.09 22.68
N ALA A 573 19.63 32.87 23.52
CA ALA A 573 21.02 33.12 23.18
C ALA A 573 21.59 32.25 22.04
N ARG A 574 21.03 31.08 21.82
CA ARG A 574 21.40 30.19 20.69
C ARG A 574 20.79 30.62 19.36
N ARG A 575 19.96 31.63 19.34
CA ARG A 575 19.15 32.08 18.19
C ARG A 575 19.38 33.54 17.80
N GLY A 576 20.13 34.31 18.57
CA GLY A 576 20.69 35.62 18.24
C GLY A 576 22.13 35.44 17.75
#